data_7a1dc59f18978d03387caad6a0585a6c
#
_entry.id   7a1dc59f18978d03387caad6a0585a6c
#
_cell.length_a   1.000
_cell.length_b   1.000
_cell.length_c   1.000
_cell.angle_alpha   90.00
_cell.angle_beta   90.00
_cell.angle_gamma   90.00
#
_symmetry.space_group_name_H-M   'P 1'
#
loop_
_entity.id
_entity.type
_entity.pdbx_description
1 polymer ?
#
loop_
_entity_poly.entity_id
_entity_poly.type
_entity_poly.pdbx_seq_one_letter_code
_entity_poly.pdbx_strand_id
1 'polypeptide(L)'
;PQIEAEVAKLLAEAEAIDAAEDAEFGVDQRGDELPAELQTREGRLAKMREAKAAIEAEAAERAAEKAADKARNAGKHDDEIQAAGEAAAESATPNPKTQRSFTDADPLMMKTNHGFAYAYNAQAAADEYSQVIVASYVTQAAVDINQLPIMLERIDLALGAVPGFEHRNGR
;
A
#
# COMPACT_ATOMS: atom_id res chain seq x y z
N PRO A 1 -24.19 17.36 32.46
CA PRO A 1 -25.29 16.65 31.75
C PRO A 1 -25.01 16.39 30.29
N GLN A 2 -24.58 17.41 29.48
CA GLN A 2 -24.31 17.20 28.06
C GLN A 2 -23.07 16.32 27.80
N ILE A 3 -21.97 16.57 28.51
CA ILE A 3 -20.73 15.80 28.37
C ILE A 3 -20.95 14.34 28.80
N GLU A 4 -21.71 14.11 29.86
CA GLU A 4 -22.04 12.75 30.33
C GLU A 4 -22.88 11.97 29.32
N ALA A 5 -23.82 12.64 28.65
CA ALA A 5 -24.62 12.02 27.58
C ALA A 5 -23.79 11.69 26.36
N GLU A 6 -22.84 12.56 26.01
CA GLU A 6 -21.94 12.35 24.88
C GLU A 6 -20.93 11.21 25.16
N VAL A 7 -20.39 11.16 26.37
CA VAL A 7 -19.53 10.04 26.80
C VAL A 7 -20.31 8.72 26.80
N ALA A 8 -21.53 8.70 27.30
CA ALA A 8 -22.35 7.48 27.27
C ALA A 8 -22.66 7.02 25.85
N LYS A 9 -22.88 7.96 24.92
CA LYS A 9 -23.07 7.63 23.50
C LYS A 9 -21.81 7.03 22.87
N LEU A 10 -20.65 7.63 23.11
CA LEU A 10 -19.35 7.13 22.60
C LEU A 10 -19.02 5.75 23.16
N LEU A 11 -19.31 5.50 24.43
CA LEU A 11 -19.11 4.17 25.03
C LEU A 11 -20.03 3.13 24.41
N ALA A 12 -21.30 3.47 24.16
CA ALA A 12 -22.23 2.54 23.50
C ALA A 12 -21.83 2.26 22.04
N GLU A 13 -21.29 3.26 21.33
CA GLU A 13 -20.75 3.07 19.97
C GLU A 13 -19.50 2.17 20.00
N ALA A 14 -18.60 2.33 20.96
CA ALA A 14 -17.44 1.48 21.14
C ALA A 14 -17.84 0.03 21.45
N GLU A 15 -18.75 -0.19 22.39
CA GLU A 15 -19.27 -1.53 22.72
C GLU A 15 -19.94 -2.21 21.50
N ALA A 16 -20.61 -1.43 20.64
CA ALA A 16 -21.21 -1.98 19.43
C ALA A 16 -20.17 -2.37 18.37
N ILE A 17 -19.07 -1.62 18.28
CA ILE A 17 -17.95 -1.94 17.40
C ILE A 17 -17.23 -3.20 17.90
N ASP A 18 -16.90 -3.26 19.19
CA ASP A 18 -16.27 -4.43 19.81
C ASP A 18 -17.12 -5.69 19.62
N ALA A 19 -18.44 -5.60 19.80
CA ALA A 19 -19.33 -6.72 19.59
C ALA A 19 -19.39 -7.16 18.10
N ALA A 20 -19.26 -6.24 17.16
CA ALA A 20 -19.20 -6.54 15.74
C ALA A 20 -17.88 -7.22 15.35
N GLU A 21 -16.76 -6.75 15.92
CA GLU A 21 -15.44 -7.35 15.74
C GLU A 21 -15.37 -8.75 16.36
N ASP A 22 -15.90 -8.95 17.56
CA ASP A 22 -16.00 -10.26 18.21
C ASP A 22 -16.85 -11.26 17.38
N ALA A 23 -17.90 -10.77 16.73
CA ALA A 23 -18.75 -11.62 15.88
C ALA A 23 -18.06 -12.02 14.58
N GLU A 24 -17.20 -11.16 14.03
CA GLU A 24 -16.48 -11.38 12.78
C GLU A 24 -15.19 -12.21 13.00
N PHE A 25 -14.40 -11.88 14.02
CA PHE A 25 -13.08 -12.45 14.24
C PHE A 25 -13.02 -13.48 15.39
N GLY A 26 -13.99 -13.50 16.27
CA GLY A 26 -14.04 -14.35 17.45
C GLY A 26 -13.72 -13.63 18.75
N VAL A 27 -14.37 -14.03 19.83
CA VAL A 27 -14.17 -13.48 21.17
C VAL A 27 -12.71 -13.70 21.61
N ASP A 28 -12.09 -12.70 22.22
CA ASP A 28 -10.70 -12.72 22.68
C ASP A 28 -9.63 -12.76 21.57
N GLN A 29 -9.97 -12.48 20.32
CA GLN A 29 -8.98 -12.30 19.25
C GLN A 29 -8.38 -10.89 19.33
N ARG A 30 -7.04 -10.83 19.33
CA ARG A 30 -6.30 -9.56 19.46
C ARG A 30 -5.88 -8.95 18.14
N GLY A 31 -5.99 -9.73 17.04
CA GLY A 31 -5.51 -9.33 15.72
C GLY A 31 -4.00 -9.47 15.52
N ASP A 32 -3.25 -9.89 16.55
CA ASP A 32 -1.82 -10.18 16.47
C ASP A 32 -1.51 -11.69 16.37
N GLU A 33 -2.55 -12.52 16.33
CA GLU A 33 -2.41 -13.96 16.17
C GLU A 33 -1.84 -14.32 14.79
N LEU A 34 -1.06 -15.39 14.79
CA LEU A 34 -0.53 -15.92 13.54
C LEU A 34 -1.70 -16.42 12.67
N PRO A 35 -1.84 -15.97 11.41
CA PRO A 35 -2.88 -16.45 10.53
C PRO A 35 -2.96 -17.97 10.52
N ALA A 36 -4.16 -18.54 10.48
CA ALA A 36 -4.38 -20.00 10.55
C ALA A 36 -3.53 -20.78 9.54
N GLU A 37 -3.30 -20.20 8.35
CA GLU A 37 -2.46 -20.74 7.29
C GLU A 37 -1.00 -20.89 7.70
N LEU A 38 -0.50 -20.03 8.61
CA LEU A 38 0.88 -20.05 9.10
C LEU A 38 1.07 -20.87 10.37
N GLN A 39 0.00 -21.36 10.98
CA GLN A 39 0.09 -22.18 12.20
C GLN A 39 0.61 -23.60 11.91
N THR A 40 0.37 -24.14 10.71
CA THR A 40 0.82 -25.49 10.32
C THR A 40 2.10 -25.45 9.47
N ARG A 41 2.84 -26.57 9.43
CA ARG A 41 4.03 -26.69 8.56
C ARG A 41 3.66 -26.68 7.09
N GLU A 42 2.57 -27.36 6.75
CA GLU A 42 2.01 -27.45 5.40
C GLU A 42 1.57 -26.08 4.90
N GLY A 43 0.86 -25.32 5.73
CA GLY A 43 0.43 -23.97 5.40
C GLY A 43 1.62 -23.02 5.19
N ARG A 44 2.63 -23.06 6.08
CA ARG A 44 3.87 -22.30 5.89
C ARG A 44 4.59 -22.65 4.58
N LEU A 45 4.64 -23.95 4.23
CA LEU A 45 5.26 -24.39 2.98
C LEU A 45 4.47 -23.89 1.75
N ALA A 46 3.14 -23.93 1.83
CA ALA A 46 2.28 -23.37 0.78
C ALA A 46 2.52 -21.87 0.58
N LYS A 47 2.55 -21.09 1.66
CA LYS A 47 2.84 -19.65 1.61
C LYS A 47 4.25 -19.35 1.09
N MET A 48 5.26 -20.15 1.45
CA MET A 48 6.62 -20.01 0.89
C MET A 48 6.64 -20.25 -0.63
N ARG A 49 5.88 -21.23 -1.12
CA ARG A 49 5.78 -21.51 -2.57
C ARG A 49 5.06 -20.39 -3.30
N GLU A 50 3.99 -19.87 -2.73
CA GLU A 50 3.24 -18.73 -3.24
C GLU A 50 4.13 -17.47 -3.30
N ALA A 51 4.81 -17.15 -2.21
CA ALA A 51 5.74 -16.01 -2.17
C ALA A 51 6.89 -16.15 -3.18
N LYS A 52 7.44 -17.36 -3.35
CA LYS A 52 8.46 -17.63 -4.35
C LYS A 52 7.93 -17.40 -5.76
N ALA A 53 6.77 -17.95 -6.09
CA ALA A 53 6.16 -17.78 -7.41
C ALA A 53 5.85 -16.30 -7.71
N ALA A 54 5.39 -15.54 -6.70
CA ALA A 54 5.15 -14.12 -6.84
C ALA A 54 6.44 -13.32 -7.08
N ILE A 55 7.53 -13.63 -6.38
CA ILE A 55 8.86 -13.01 -6.61
C ILE A 55 9.37 -13.30 -8.02
N GLU A 56 9.20 -14.53 -8.50
CA GLU A 56 9.59 -14.92 -9.85
C GLU A 56 8.75 -14.19 -10.92
N ALA A 57 7.44 -14.09 -10.72
CA ALA A 57 6.54 -13.36 -11.61
C ALA A 57 6.86 -11.85 -11.66
N GLU A 58 7.08 -11.22 -10.52
CA GLU A 58 7.46 -9.81 -10.45
C GLU A 58 8.83 -9.55 -11.13
N ALA A 59 9.78 -10.46 -10.99
CA ALA A 59 11.06 -10.34 -11.66
C ALA A 59 10.92 -10.44 -13.18
N ALA A 60 10.07 -11.34 -13.67
CA ALA A 60 9.76 -11.50 -15.09
C ALA A 60 9.07 -10.24 -15.64
N GLU A 61 8.06 -9.72 -14.96
CA GLU A 61 7.34 -8.50 -15.35
C GLU A 61 8.27 -7.29 -15.45
N ARG A 62 9.08 -7.04 -14.42
CA ARG A 62 10.07 -5.94 -14.41
C ARG A 62 11.11 -6.08 -15.49
N ALA A 63 11.53 -7.31 -15.82
CA ALA A 63 12.48 -7.56 -16.90
C ALA A 63 11.84 -7.28 -18.25
N ALA A 64 10.60 -7.72 -18.45
CA ALA A 64 9.81 -7.47 -19.65
C ALA A 64 9.61 -5.97 -19.90
N GLU A 65 9.14 -5.24 -18.90
CA GLU A 65 8.91 -3.80 -18.97
C GLU A 65 10.19 -3.04 -19.31
N LYS A 66 11.28 -3.33 -18.62
CA LYS A 66 12.58 -2.70 -18.87
C LYS A 66 13.11 -2.99 -20.27
N ALA A 67 12.91 -4.19 -20.79
CA ALA A 67 13.33 -4.55 -22.14
C ALA A 67 12.45 -3.89 -23.21
N ALA A 68 11.14 -3.85 -22.97
CA ALA A 68 10.19 -3.17 -23.83
C ALA A 68 10.47 -1.65 -23.91
N ASP A 69 10.72 -1.00 -22.78
CA ASP A 69 11.06 0.42 -22.73
C ASP A 69 12.39 0.72 -23.45
N LYS A 70 13.38 -0.14 -23.27
CA LYS A 70 14.65 -0.03 -23.98
C LYS A 70 14.47 -0.16 -25.49
N ALA A 71 13.64 -1.10 -25.94
CA ALA A 71 13.33 -1.30 -27.35
C ALA A 71 12.54 -0.12 -27.93
N ARG A 72 11.56 0.40 -27.18
CA ARG A 72 10.76 1.59 -27.54
C ARG A 72 11.65 2.83 -27.69
N ASN A 73 12.55 3.06 -26.74
CA ASN A 73 13.50 4.17 -26.80
C ASN A 73 14.53 4.04 -27.92
N ALA A 74 14.76 2.83 -28.43
CA ALA A 74 15.60 2.56 -29.58
C ALA A 74 14.83 2.70 -30.90
N GLY A 75 13.56 3.08 -30.91
CA GLY A 75 12.73 3.27 -32.10
C GLY A 75 12.35 1.98 -32.81
N LYS A 76 12.26 0.85 -32.09
CA LYS A 76 11.85 -0.44 -32.64
C LYS A 76 10.35 -0.49 -32.88
N HIS A 77 9.92 -1.39 -33.76
CA HIS A 77 8.53 -1.66 -34.05
C HIS A 77 7.87 -2.46 -32.91
N ASP A 78 6.55 -2.39 -32.80
CA ASP A 78 5.77 -2.99 -31.71
C ASP A 78 6.02 -4.49 -31.55
N ASP A 79 6.13 -5.24 -32.64
CA ASP A 79 6.43 -6.68 -32.60
C ASP A 79 7.81 -6.96 -31.98
N GLU A 80 8.81 -6.12 -32.28
CA GLU A 80 10.15 -6.24 -31.69
C GLU A 80 10.19 -5.83 -30.23
N ILE A 81 9.36 -4.86 -29.83
CA ILE A 81 9.20 -4.43 -28.45
C ILE A 81 8.59 -5.56 -27.62
N GLN A 82 7.52 -6.18 -28.15
CA GLN A 82 6.89 -7.32 -27.49
C GLN A 82 7.84 -8.52 -27.37
N ALA A 83 8.48 -8.91 -28.44
CA ALA A 83 9.44 -10.02 -28.47
C ALA A 83 10.62 -9.79 -27.49
N ALA A 84 11.11 -8.56 -27.38
CA ALA A 84 12.16 -8.21 -26.43
C ALA A 84 11.67 -8.34 -24.97
N GLY A 85 10.44 -7.95 -24.68
CA GLY A 85 9.82 -8.11 -23.39
C GLY A 85 9.65 -9.59 -23.01
N GLU A 86 9.08 -10.40 -23.89
CA GLU A 86 8.86 -11.83 -23.68
C GLU A 86 10.17 -12.59 -23.43
N ALA A 87 11.19 -12.36 -24.24
CA ALA A 87 12.50 -12.97 -24.09
C ALA A 87 13.19 -12.56 -22.75
N ALA A 88 13.01 -11.32 -22.33
CA ALA A 88 13.53 -10.84 -21.08
C ALA A 88 12.79 -11.45 -19.87
N ALA A 89 11.47 -11.62 -19.96
CA ALA A 89 10.67 -12.27 -18.94
C ALA A 89 11.08 -13.74 -18.75
N GLU A 90 11.24 -14.49 -19.84
CA GLU A 90 11.61 -15.91 -19.82
C GLU A 90 12.98 -16.15 -19.18
N SER A 91 13.92 -15.23 -19.40
CA SER A 91 15.29 -15.32 -18.85
C SER A 91 15.46 -14.63 -17.48
N ALA A 92 14.39 -14.04 -16.95
CA ALA A 92 14.45 -13.27 -15.71
C ALA A 92 14.81 -14.13 -14.50
N THR A 93 15.74 -13.64 -13.70
CA THR A 93 16.10 -14.26 -12.43
C THR A 93 15.90 -13.24 -11.32
N PRO A 94 15.13 -13.57 -10.27
CA PRO A 94 14.94 -12.68 -9.14
C PRO A 94 16.28 -12.31 -8.48
N ASN A 95 16.36 -11.09 -7.95
CA ASN A 95 17.51 -10.71 -7.14
C ASN A 95 17.54 -11.60 -5.88
N PRO A 96 18.70 -12.23 -5.54
CA PRO A 96 18.82 -13.10 -4.37
C PRO A 96 18.48 -12.43 -3.03
N LYS A 97 18.46 -11.11 -2.99
CA LYS A 97 18.10 -10.32 -1.81
C LYS A 97 16.64 -9.89 -1.78
N THR A 98 15.85 -10.25 -2.81
CA THR A 98 14.41 -9.93 -2.80
C THR A 98 13.74 -10.68 -1.66
N GLN A 99 12.93 -9.96 -0.90
CA GLN A 99 12.16 -10.47 0.21
C GLN A 99 10.68 -10.15 -0.01
N ARG A 100 9.81 -11.00 0.54
CA ARG A 100 8.36 -10.81 0.53
C ARG A 100 7.80 -11.21 1.88
N SER A 101 6.85 -10.43 2.39
CA SER A 101 6.12 -10.77 3.61
C SER A 101 5.18 -11.96 3.36
N PHE A 102 5.00 -12.82 4.36
CA PHE A 102 4.05 -13.94 4.31
C PHE A 102 2.66 -13.57 4.84
N THR A 103 2.58 -12.53 5.67
CA THR A 103 1.33 -12.09 6.29
C THR A 103 0.61 -11.06 5.45
N ASP A 104 1.38 -10.13 4.87
CA ASP A 104 0.88 -9.10 3.97
C ASP A 104 1.86 -9.01 2.79
N ALA A 105 1.35 -9.17 1.59
CA ALA A 105 2.16 -9.19 0.37
C ALA A 105 2.41 -7.78 -0.19
N ASP A 106 1.60 -6.80 0.24
CA ASP A 106 1.58 -5.46 -0.33
C ASP A 106 2.71 -4.53 0.18
N PRO A 107 3.07 -4.51 1.50
CA PRO A 107 4.10 -3.61 1.96
C PRO A 107 5.47 -3.95 1.36
N LEU A 108 6.19 -2.92 0.98
CA LEU A 108 7.55 -3.05 0.46
C LEU A 108 8.58 -2.85 1.58
N MET A 109 9.76 -3.43 1.39
CA MET A 109 10.89 -3.22 2.29
C MET A 109 11.37 -1.78 2.18
N MET A 110 11.16 -1.00 3.24
CA MET A 110 11.52 0.41 3.30
C MET A 110 12.55 0.68 4.40
N LYS A 111 13.37 1.71 4.19
CA LYS A 111 14.29 2.18 5.20
C LYS A 111 13.52 3.03 6.22
N THR A 112 13.64 2.66 7.48
CA THR A 112 13.07 3.39 8.62
C THR A 112 14.19 3.91 9.53
N ASN A 113 13.83 4.69 10.55
CA ASN A 113 14.79 5.18 11.55
C ASN A 113 15.45 4.05 12.36
N HIS A 114 14.84 2.87 12.40
CA HIS A 114 15.30 1.70 13.15
C HIS A 114 15.87 0.60 12.25
N GLY A 115 16.09 0.87 10.95
CA GLY A 115 16.60 -0.10 9.98
C GLY A 115 15.66 -0.30 8.79
N PHE A 116 15.52 -1.54 8.33
CA PHE A 116 14.63 -1.88 7.24
C PHE A 116 13.44 -2.66 7.78
N ALA A 117 12.24 -2.29 7.33
CA ALA A 117 10.99 -2.97 7.69
C ALA A 117 10.05 -3.02 6.49
N TYR A 118 9.14 -3.99 6.50
CA TYR A 118 7.98 -3.96 5.62
C TYR A 118 7.05 -2.85 6.09
N ALA A 119 6.78 -1.89 5.24
CA ALA A 119 6.04 -0.70 5.60
C ALA A 119 5.30 -0.11 4.40
N TYR A 120 4.31 0.69 4.73
CA TYR A 120 3.68 1.63 3.80
C TYR A 120 4.23 3.03 4.08
N ASN A 121 4.21 3.87 3.06
CA ASN A 121 4.49 5.30 3.20
C ASN A 121 3.16 6.05 3.34
N ALA A 122 2.89 6.54 4.54
CA ALA A 122 1.70 7.31 4.83
C ALA A 122 1.98 8.80 4.61
N GLN A 123 1.19 9.43 3.75
CA GLN A 123 1.26 10.84 3.43
C GLN A 123 0.06 11.56 4.03
N ALA A 124 0.29 12.71 4.64
CA ALA A 124 -0.75 13.58 5.17
C ALA A 124 -0.44 15.04 4.88
N ALA A 125 -1.46 15.78 4.47
CA ALA A 125 -1.43 17.23 4.35
C ALA A 125 -2.26 17.84 5.47
N ALA A 126 -1.66 18.74 6.22
CA ALA A 126 -2.33 19.46 7.28
C ALA A 126 -2.36 20.96 6.99
N ASP A 127 -3.42 21.63 7.42
CA ASP A 127 -3.52 23.08 7.41
C ASP A 127 -2.54 23.69 8.41
N GLU A 128 -1.79 24.71 8.00
CA GLU A 128 -0.76 25.35 8.81
C GLU A 128 -1.35 26.02 10.07
N TYR A 129 -2.54 26.60 9.95
CA TYR A 129 -3.14 27.40 11.03
C TYR A 129 -3.85 26.54 12.07
N SER A 130 -4.72 25.63 11.62
CA SER A 130 -5.56 24.79 12.49
C SER A 130 -4.96 23.42 12.77
N GLN A 131 -3.91 23.04 12.03
CA GLN A 131 -3.26 21.72 12.08
C GLN A 131 -4.23 20.55 11.86
N VAL A 132 -5.30 20.80 11.12
CA VAL A 132 -6.27 19.77 10.72
C VAL A 132 -5.73 19.05 9.49
N ILE A 133 -5.80 17.71 9.50
CA ILE A 133 -5.47 16.92 8.32
C ILE A 133 -6.55 17.13 7.26
N VAL A 134 -6.16 17.71 6.14
CA VAL A 134 -7.05 18.03 5.00
C VAL A 134 -7.13 16.86 4.04
N ALA A 135 -6.03 16.17 3.83
CA ALA A 135 -5.96 14.99 2.96
C ALA A 135 -4.93 14.00 3.47
N SER A 136 -5.18 12.71 3.27
CA SER A 136 -4.22 11.66 3.59
C SER A 136 -4.35 10.51 2.59
N TYR A 137 -3.27 9.77 2.42
CA TYR A 137 -3.27 8.49 1.70
C TYR A 137 -2.05 7.66 2.05
N VAL A 138 -2.12 6.38 1.68
CA VAL A 138 -1.06 5.41 1.87
C VAL A 138 -0.54 4.94 0.52
N THR A 139 0.76 4.80 0.38
CA THR A 139 1.43 4.33 -0.84
C THR A 139 2.52 3.33 -0.52
N GLN A 140 2.86 2.51 -1.50
CA GLN A 140 4.01 1.60 -1.45
C GLN A 140 5.31 2.25 -1.93
N ALA A 141 5.28 3.51 -2.37
CA ALA A 141 6.48 4.23 -2.79
C ALA A 141 7.40 4.50 -1.60
N ALA A 142 8.63 3.99 -1.66
CA ALA A 142 9.61 4.15 -0.58
C ALA A 142 10.17 5.58 -0.45
N VAL A 143 9.87 6.46 -1.40
CA VAL A 143 10.38 7.84 -1.47
C VAL A 143 9.25 8.82 -1.75
N ASP A 144 9.36 10.02 -1.20
CA ASP A 144 8.32 11.06 -1.27
C ASP A 144 8.38 11.92 -2.54
N ILE A 145 9.44 11.80 -3.32
CA ILE A 145 9.76 12.74 -4.40
C ILE A 145 8.63 12.90 -5.44
N ASN A 146 7.83 11.87 -5.65
CA ASN A 146 6.72 11.87 -6.61
C ASN A 146 5.34 11.93 -5.93
N GLN A 147 5.27 12.14 -4.61
CA GLN A 147 4.02 12.09 -3.87
C GLN A 147 3.29 13.44 -3.84
N LEU A 148 4.00 14.54 -4.05
CA LEU A 148 3.42 15.89 -4.02
C LEU A 148 2.29 16.11 -5.03
N PRO A 149 2.39 15.72 -6.32
CA PRO A 149 1.29 15.88 -7.26
C PRO A 149 0.01 15.15 -6.84
N ILE A 150 0.18 13.91 -6.37
CA ILE A 150 -0.95 13.07 -5.89
C ILE A 150 -1.60 13.71 -4.66
N MET A 151 -0.80 14.25 -3.74
CA MET A 151 -1.31 14.93 -2.57
C MET A 151 -2.08 16.20 -2.92
N LEU A 152 -1.60 16.99 -3.89
CA LEU A 152 -2.31 18.18 -4.35
C LEU A 152 -3.67 17.85 -4.95
N GLU A 153 -3.76 16.80 -5.77
CA GLU A 153 -5.05 16.34 -6.31
C GLU A 153 -6.01 15.91 -5.20
N ARG A 154 -5.51 15.25 -4.16
CA ARG A 154 -6.32 14.84 -3.00
C ARG A 154 -6.79 16.01 -2.17
N ILE A 155 -5.94 17.02 -1.97
CA ILE A 155 -6.33 18.29 -1.32
C ILE A 155 -7.43 18.98 -2.13
N ASP A 156 -7.27 19.07 -3.45
CA ASP A 156 -8.25 19.67 -4.33
C ASP A 156 -9.60 18.96 -4.25
N LEU A 157 -9.60 17.63 -4.25
CA LEU A 157 -10.81 16.83 -4.07
C LEU A 157 -11.46 17.05 -2.70
N ALA A 158 -10.67 17.08 -1.63
CA ALA A 158 -11.20 17.28 -0.28
C ALA A 158 -11.78 18.69 -0.09
N LEU A 159 -11.09 19.71 -0.57
CA LEU A 159 -11.54 21.11 -0.44
C LEU A 159 -12.67 21.45 -1.43
N GLY A 160 -12.66 20.88 -2.63
CA GLY A 160 -13.74 21.03 -3.61
C GLY A 160 -15.07 20.42 -3.15
N ALA A 161 -15.04 19.48 -2.21
CA ALA A 161 -16.24 18.92 -1.57
C ALA A 161 -16.82 19.84 -0.46
N VAL A 162 -16.11 20.89 -0.05
CA VAL A 162 -16.57 21.83 0.98
C VAL A 162 -17.44 22.92 0.32
N PRO A 163 -18.73 23.06 0.67
CA PRO A 163 -19.59 24.10 0.11
C PRO A 163 -19.01 25.50 0.37
N GLY A 164 -18.87 26.28 -0.70
CA GLY A 164 -18.36 27.66 -0.62
C GLY A 164 -16.84 27.80 -0.66
N PHE A 165 -16.11 26.70 -0.85
CA PHE A 165 -14.68 26.76 -1.11
C PHE A 165 -14.45 26.98 -2.62
N GLU A 166 -14.04 28.17 -3.01
CA GLU A 166 -13.63 28.47 -4.39
C GLU A 166 -12.12 28.44 -4.49
N HIS A 167 -11.60 27.64 -5.44
CA HIS A 167 -10.18 27.68 -5.78
C HIS A 167 -9.80 29.10 -6.22
N ARG A 168 -9.06 29.78 -5.39
CA ARG A 168 -8.45 31.03 -5.73
C ARG A 168 -7.24 30.72 -6.62
N ASN A 169 -7.47 30.58 -7.95
CA ASN A 169 -6.41 30.47 -8.92
C ASN A 169 -5.48 31.68 -8.75
N GLY A 170 -4.38 31.48 -8.05
CA GLY A 170 -3.32 32.45 -7.93
C GLY A 170 -2.71 32.72 -9.31
N ARG A 171 -2.80 33.97 -9.74
CA ARG A 171 -2.01 34.48 -10.87
C ARG A 171 -0.57 34.57 -10.46
#